data_90dfec44406b3ce67a08e953919d2986
#
_entry.id   90dfec44406b3ce67a08e953919d2986
#
_cell.length_a   1.000
_cell.length_b   1.000
_cell.length_c   1.000
_cell.angle_alpha   90.00
_cell.angle_beta   90.00
_cell.angle_gamma   90.00
#
_symmetry.space_group_name_H-M   'P 1'
#
loop_
_entity.id
_entity.type
_entity.pdbx_description
1 polymer ?
#
loop_
_entity_poly.entity_id
_entity_poly.type
_entity_poly.pdbx_seq_one_letter_code
_entity_poly.pdbx_strand_id
1 'polypeptide(L)'
;RQKKEDEIADSFKKTFNKAFKSIYEEKKERDNEEIVQVRSLASLGLIVSSFAHELKEIKDNSREIKSLEKILKRIIPNDVKKSSDYIDGMDILELLNEDSEKIIHWIDYALTTSKKDKRTRGKLVFSLFFKSLSESWSRILNKKDIKIKIIDNIKKFDYDFRAFEMDMSTIFTNLINNSIDSFNNLGKVQEREISIELNIINEEKIEILYSDNGKGLDSIFGEKEDIFLPFTTSKKDRKGNEIGTGLGMYLVKSVIDDNNGNIEILEPNEGFSVLITFPVRKK
;
A
#
# COMPACT_ATOMS: atom_id res chain seq x y z
N ARG A 1 -3.00 -9.50 -30.15
CA ARG A 1 -2.69 -8.16 -29.65
C ARG A 1 -2.29 -8.26 -28.18
N GLN A 2 -3.11 -8.85 -27.32
CA GLN A 2 -2.88 -9.03 -25.89
C GLN A 2 -1.57 -9.74 -25.55
N LYS A 3 -1.24 -10.86 -26.24
CA LYS A 3 -0.02 -11.63 -26.02
C LYS A 3 1.28 -10.84 -26.29
N LYS A 4 1.22 -9.86 -27.18
CA LYS A 4 2.35 -8.99 -27.53
C LYS A 4 2.50 -7.85 -26.51
N GLU A 5 1.40 -7.39 -25.94
CA GLU A 5 1.35 -6.42 -24.85
C GLU A 5 1.90 -7.02 -23.55
N ASP A 6 1.53 -8.27 -23.23
CA ASP A 6 2.04 -9.03 -22.07
C ASP A 6 3.56 -9.31 -22.19
N GLU A 7 4.06 -9.68 -23.38
CA GLU A 7 5.51 -9.89 -23.64
C GLU A 7 6.31 -8.59 -23.48
N ILE A 8 5.74 -7.46 -23.90
CA ILE A 8 6.36 -6.14 -23.73
C ILE A 8 6.40 -5.73 -22.25
N ALA A 9 5.30 -5.94 -21.52
CA ALA A 9 5.20 -5.67 -20.10
C ALA A 9 6.20 -6.50 -19.28
N ASP A 10 6.35 -7.80 -19.60
CA ASP A 10 7.28 -8.71 -18.92
C ASP A 10 8.75 -8.38 -19.25
N SER A 11 9.06 -8.04 -20.49
CA SER A 11 10.39 -7.60 -20.89
C SER A 11 10.76 -6.29 -20.19
N PHE A 12 9.82 -5.37 -20.10
CA PHE A 12 10.00 -4.10 -19.41
C PHE A 12 10.22 -4.30 -17.91
N LYS A 13 9.39 -5.14 -17.25
CA LYS A 13 9.51 -5.51 -15.83
C LYS A 13 10.89 -6.10 -15.53
N LYS A 14 11.37 -7.03 -16.36
CA LYS A 14 12.71 -7.65 -16.21
C LYS A 14 13.83 -6.64 -16.35
N THR A 15 13.75 -5.77 -17.36
CA THR A 15 14.76 -4.75 -17.63
C THR A 15 14.81 -3.71 -16.52
N PHE A 16 13.65 -3.27 -16.04
CA PHE A 16 13.53 -2.32 -14.95
C PHE A 16 14.05 -2.89 -13.63
N ASN A 17 13.66 -4.11 -13.26
CA ASN A 17 14.15 -4.76 -12.05
C ASN A 17 15.67 -4.98 -12.08
N LYS A 18 16.23 -5.35 -13.22
CA LYS A 18 17.67 -5.48 -13.40
C LYS A 18 18.40 -4.14 -13.24
N ALA A 19 17.88 -3.08 -13.85
CA ALA A 19 18.43 -1.73 -13.71
C ALA A 19 18.29 -1.20 -12.27
N PHE A 20 17.15 -1.43 -11.63
CA PHE A 20 16.89 -1.02 -10.26
C PHE A 20 17.80 -1.78 -9.27
N LYS A 21 17.95 -3.09 -9.46
CA LYS A 21 18.84 -3.92 -8.62
C LYS A 21 20.30 -3.49 -8.79
N SER A 22 20.75 -3.18 -10.00
CA SER A 22 22.08 -2.63 -10.27
C SER A 22 22.30 -1.29 -9.58
N ILE A 23 21.31 -0.38 -9.63
CA ILE A 23 21.36 0.94 -8.96
C ILE A 23 21.36 0.78 -7.43
N TYR A 24 20.59 -0.19 -6.90
CA TYR A 24 20.52 -0.47 -5.47
C TYR A 24 21.81 -1.11 -4.95
N GLU A 25 22.44 -2.00 -5.72
CA GLU A 25 23.73 -2.61 -5.40
C GLU A 25 24.88 -1.60 -5.49
N GLU A 26 24.88 -0.70 -6.48
CA GLU A 26 25.82 0.43 -6.54
C GLU A 26 25.64 1.41 -5.37
N LYS A 27 24.42 1.55 -4.82
CA LYS A 27 24.14 2.36 -3.64
C LYS A 27 24.82 1.80 -2.39
N LYS A 28 24.96 0.48 -2.28
CA LYS A 28 25.63 -0.20 -1.16
C LYS A 28 27.14 0.06 -1.13
N GLU A 29 27.71 0.49 -2.26
CA GLU A 29 29.16 0.71 -2.42
C GLU A 29 29.61 2.19 -2.41
N ARG A 30 28.69 3.19 -2.51
CA ARG A 30 29.08 4.63 -2.56
C ARG A 30 28.10 5.55 -1.84
N ASP A 31 28.66 6.37 -0.93
CA ASP A 31 28.02 7.44 -0.16
C ASP A 31 27.47 8.63 -0.99
N ASN A 32 26.76 8.40 -2.09
CA ASN A 32 26.17 9.46 -2.92
C ASN A 32 24.63 9.33 -2.98
N GLU A 33 23.98 9.46 -1.84
CA GLU A 33 22.54 9.24 -1.67
C GLU A 33 21.65 10.16 -2.52
N GLU A 34 21.99 11.43 -2.66
CA GLU A 34 21.15 12.40 -3.39
C GLU A 34 21.07 12.15 -4.90
N ILE A 35 22.17 11.73 -5.54
CA ILE A 35 22.22 11.55 -7.00
C ILE A 35 21.44 10.31 -7.43
N VAL A 36 21.46 9.25 -6.61
CA VAL A 36 20.74 7.99 -6.89
C VAL A 36 19.24 8.18 -6.71
N GLN A 37 18.81 8.89 -5.67
CA GLN A 37 17.39 9.22 -5.45
C GLN A 37 16.83 10.09 -6.58
N VAL A 38 17.57 11.12 -7.00
CA VAL A 38 17.17 12.00 -8.12
C VAL A 38 17.08 11.23 -9.45
N ARG A 39 17.99 10.28 -9.70
CA ARG A 39 17.94 9.44 -10.91
C ARG A 39 16.79 8.44 -10.88
N SER A 40 16.51 7.81 -9.72
CA SER A 40 15.38 6.90 -9.56
C SER A 40 14.05 7.64 -9.71
N LEU A 41 13.92 8.81 -9.10
CA LEU A 41 12.74 9.66 -9.23
C LEU A 41 12.56 10.20 -10.66
N ALA A 42 13.65 10.58 -11.34
CA ALA A 42 13.60 11.01 -12.73
C ALA A 42 13.18 9.87 -13.67
N SER A 43 13.68 8.65 -13.44
CA SER A 43 13.28 7.48 -14.21
C SER A 43 11.81 7.09 -13.96
N LEU A 44 11.36 7.11 -12.70
CA LEU A 44 9.95 6.95 -12.36
C LEU A 44 9.08 8.05 -12.97
N GLY A 45 9.52 9.29 -12.92
CA GLY A 45 8.82 10.43 -13.53
C GLY A 45 8.67 10.30 -15.05
N LEU A 46 9.70 9.80 -15.76
CA LEU A 46 9.64 9.53 -17.18
C LEU A 46 8.67 8.38 -17.52
N ILE A 47 8.71 7.30 -16.74
CA ILE A 47 7.80 6.16 -16.88
C ILE A 47 6.36 6.60 -16.64
N VAL A 48 6.10 7.31 -15.54
CA VAL A 48 4.76 7.83 -15.21
C VAL A 48 4.29 8.83 -16.26
N SER A 49 5.16 9.66 -16.79
CA SER A 49 4.81 10.61 -17.85
C SER A 49 4.45 9.91 -19.17
N SER A 50 5.14 8.81 -19.52
CA SER A 50 4.82 8.04 -20.72
C SER A 50 3.50 7.28 -20.62
N PHE A 51 3.09 6.90 -19.39
CA PHE A 51 1.81 6.24 -19.13
C PHE A 51 0.69 7.20 -18.70
N ALA A 52 0.94 8.51 -18.67
CA ALA A 52 -0.05 9.47 -18.17
C ALA A 52 -1.37 9.43 -18.95
N HIS A 53 -1.34 8.99 -20.21
CA HIS A 53 -2.54 8.86 -21.04
C HIS A 53 -3.36 7.63 -20.63
N GLU A 54 -2.72 6.46 -20.47
CA GLU A 54 -3.37 5.23 -20.04
C GLU A 54 -3.89 5.36 -18.60
N LEU A 55 -3.15 6.08 -17.77
CA LEU A 55 -3.55 6.36 -16.40
C LEU A 55 -4.80 7.24 -16.32
N LYS A 56 -4.97 8.16 -17.28
CA LYS A 56 -6.19 8.95 -17.41
C LYS A 56 -7.39 8.07 -17.77
N GLU A 57 -7.22 7.13 -18.69
CA GLU A 57 -8.27 6.17 -19.07
C GLU A 57 -8.71 5.33 -17.87
N ILE A 58 -7.78 4.86 -17.02
CA ILE A 58 -8.11 4.13 -15.80
C ILE A 58 -8.98 4.98 -14.85
N LYS A 59 -8.66 6.26 -14.72
CA LYS A 59 -9.45 7.19 -13.89
C LYS A 59 -10.86 7.42 -14.45
N ASP A 60 -10.98 7.48 -15.75
CA ASP A 60 -12.27 7.62 -16.43
C ASP A 60 -13.08 6.32 -16.31
N ASN A 61 -12.47 5.14 -16.50
CA ASN A 61 -13.11 3.84 -16.29
C ASN A 61 -13.65 3.66 -14.87
N SER A 62 -12.93 4.12 -13.85
CA SER A 62 -13.42 4.08 -12.45
C SER A 62 -14.71 4.88 -12.26
N ARG A 63 -14.86 6.02 -12.93
CA ARG A 63 -16.09 6.81 -12.89
C ARG A 63 -17.23 6.10 -13.60
N GLU A 64 -16.94 5.42 -14.70
CA GLU A 64 -17.94 4.64 -15.45
C GLU A 64 -18.42 3.44 -14.65
N ILE A 65 -17.53 2.72 -13.95
CA ILE A 65 -17.90 1.61 -13.05
C ILE A 65 -18.85 2.10 -11.95
N LYS A 66 -18.53 3.21 -11.28
CA LYS A 66 -19.41 3.83 -10.26
C LYS A 66 -20.76 4.27 -10.83
N SER A 67 -20.77 4.74 -12.07
CA SER A 67 -22.00 5.11 -12.77
C SER A 67 -22.85 3.90 -13.10
N LEU A 68 -22.22 2.81 -13.56
CA LEU A 68 -22.88 1.53 -13.84
C LEU A 68 -23.49 0.94 -12.57
N GLU A 69 -22.75 0.93 -11.46
CA GLU A 69 -23.24 0.49 -10.16
C GLU A 69 -24.52 1.25 -9.74
N LYS A 70 -24.52 2.59 -9.88
CA LYS A 70 -25.69 3.42 -9.57
C LYS A 70 -26.88 3.12 -10.47
N ILE A 71 -26.62 2.90 -11.77
CA ILE A 71 -27.66 2.56 -12.74
C ILE A 71 -28.28 1.21 -12.38
N LEU A 72 -27.47 0.17 -12.14
CA LEU A 72 -27.93 -1.17 -11.79
C LEU A 72 -28.75 -1.14 -10.49
N LYS A 73 -28.28 -0.44 -9.45
CA LYS A 73 -29.05 -0.26 -8.20
C LYS A 73 -30.40 0.41 -8.41
N ARG A 74 -30.55 1.26 -9.44
CA ARG A 74 -31.79 1.99 -9.73
C ARG A 74 -32.77 1.19 -10.58
N ILE A 75 -32.27 0.48 -11.62
CA ILE A 75 -33.14 -0.16 -12.61
C ILE A 75 -33.56 -1.58 -12.22
N ILE A 76 -32.77 -2.28 -11.40
CA ILE A 76 -33.05 -3.66 -11.03
C ILE A 76 -34.13 -3.70 -9.95
N PRO A 77 -35.21 -4.50 -10.12
CA PRO A 77 -36.26 -4.66 -9.13
C PRO A 77 -35.77 -5.25 -7.81
N ASN A 78 -36.45 -4.95 -6.70
CA ASN A 78 -36.00 -5.33 -5.36
C ASN A 78 -36.06 -6.86 -5.09
N ASP A 79 -36.88 -7.60 -5.80
CA ASP A 79 -36.96 -9.05 -5.77
C ASP A 79 -35.73 -9.69 -6.41
N VAL A 80 -35.28 -9.15 -7.54
CA VAL A 80 -34.06 -9.61 -8.24
C VAL A 80 -32.78 -9.27 -7.46
N LYS A 81 -32.76 -8.17 -6.71
CA LYS A 81 -31.61 -7.78 -5.86
C LYS A 81 -31.25 -8.78 -4.77
N LYS A 82 -32.15 -9.72 -4.48
CA LYS A 82 -31.91 -10.81 -3.54
C LYS A 82 -31.29 -12.06 -4.18
N SER A 83 -31.17 -12.10 -5.50
CA SER A 83 -30.54 -13.21 -6.21
C SER A 83 -29.04 -13.26 -5.96
N SER A 84 -28.46 -14.46 -5.94
CA SER A 84 -27.03 -14.67 -5.86
C SER A 84 -26.28 -13.92 -6.95
N ASP A 85 -26.75 -14.02 -8.19
CA ASP A 85 -26.12 -13.39 -9.35
C ASP A 85 -26.04 -11.87 -9.23
N TYR A 86 -27.07 -11.22 -8.66
CA TYR A 86 -27.03 -9.79 -8.42
C TYR A 86 -26.02 -9.43 -7.31
N ILE A 87 -25.98 -10.20 -6.23
CA ILE A 87 -25.04 -9.97 -5.10
C ILE A 87 -23.62 -10.17 -5.61
N ASP A 88 -23.35 -11.26 -6.33
CA ASP A 88 -22.03 -11.57 -6.89
C ASP A 88 -21.59 -10.49 -7.90
N GLY A 89 -22.50 -10.02 -8.74
CA GLY A 89 -22.23 -8.93 -9.68
C GLY A 89 -21.91 -7.60 -8.99
N MET A 90 -22.59 -7.28 -7.90
CA MET A 90 -22.31 -6.08 -7.11
C MET A 90 -20.98 -6.18 -6.34
N ASP A 91 -20.64 -7.36 -5.83
CA ASP A 91 -19.35 -7.61 -5.18
C ASP A 91 -18.19 -7.49 -6.17
N ILE A 92 -18.36 -7.93 -7.41
CA ILE A 92 -17.39 -7.74 -8.50
C ILE A 92 -17.19 -6.25 -8.81
N LEU A 93 -18.29 -5.48 -8.91
CA LEU A 93 -18.21 -4.03 -9.15
C LEU A 93 -17.54 -3.29 -8.00
N GLU A 94 -17.79 -3.69 -6.75
CA GLU A 94 -17.11 -3.13 -5.57
C GLU A 94 -15.61 -3.40 -5.61
N LEU A 95 -15.19 -4.63 -5.94
CA LEU A 95 -13.78 -5.01 -6.12
C LEU A 95 -13.09 -4.20 -7.23
N LEU A 96 -13.73 -4.04 -8.38
CA LEU A 96 -13.21 -3.24 -9.49
C LEU A 96 -13.05 -1.77 -9.12
N ASN A 97 -13.99 -1.22 -8.33
CA ASN A 97 -13.89 0.14 -7.80
C ASN A 97 -12.70 0.29 -6.83
N GLU A 98 -12.54 -0.65 -5.89
CA GLU A 98 -11.42 -0.64 -4.94
C GLU A 98 -10.08 -0.69 -5.65
N ASP A 99 -9.93 -1.56 -6.64
CA ASP A 99 -8.68 -1.70 -7.41
C ASP A 99 -8.39 -0.45 -8.27
N SER A 100 -9.42 0.12 -8.87
CA SER A 100 -9.28 1.38 -9.61
C SER A 100 -8.87 2.53 -8.69
N GLU A 101 -9.41 2.64 -7.48
CA GLU A 101 -9.01 3.66 -6.51
C GLU A 101 -7.57 3.49 -6.04
N LYS A 102 -7.11 2.25 -5.78
CA LYS A 102 -5.71 1.98 -5.45
C LYS A 102 -4.76 2.46 -6.55
N ILE A 103 -5.09 2.18 -7.82
CA ILE A 103 -4.31 2.61 -8.97
C ILE A 103 -4.28 4.14 -9.05
N ILE A 104 -5.44 4.81 -8.90
CA ILE A 104 -5.53 6.27 -8.92
C ILE A 104 -4.69 6.90 -7.80
N HIS A 105 -4.77 6.38 -6.58
CA HIS A 105 -3.95 6.85 -5.46
C HIS A 105 -2.46 6.70 -5.74
N TRP A 106 -2.05 5.58 -6.32
CA TRP A 106 -0.66 5.36 -6.72
C TRP A 106 -0.21 6.36 -7.80
N ILE A 107 -1.05 6.62 -8.81
CA ILE A 107 -0.79 7.59 -9.87
C ILE A 107 -0.61 8.99 -9.27
N ASP A 108 -1.56 9.41 -8.45
CA ASP A 108 -1.53 10.72 -7.81
C ASP A 108 -0.28 10.87 -6.92
N TYR A 109 0.12 9.81 -6.21
CA TYR A 109 1.37 9.78 -5.45
C TYR A 109 2.60 9.90 -6.36
N ALA A 110 2.72 9.07 -7.39
CA ALA A 110 3.86 9.08 -8.31
C ALA A 110 4.00 10.43 -9.05
N LEU A 111 2.88 11.05 -9.45
CA LEU A 111 2.83 12.36 -10.08
C LEU A 111 3.20 13.49 -9.11
N THR A 112 2.83 13.36 -7.84
CA THR A 112 3.13 14.37 -6.82
C THR A 112 4.56 14.30 -6.32
N THR A 113 5.14 13.11 -6.23
CA THR A 113 6.56 12.90 -5.88
C THR A 113 7.49 13.44 -6.97
N SER A 114 7.06 13.36 -8.24
CA SER A 114 7.78 13.90 -9.41
C SER A 114 7.77 15.46 -9.49
N LYS A 115 6.80 16.13 -8.88
CA LYS A 115 6.71 17.58 -8.81
C LYS A 115 7.18 18.03 -7.43
N LYS A 116 8.29 18.79 -7.33
CA LYS A 116 8.68 19.44 -6.08
C LYS A 116 7.47 20.17 -5.49
N ASP A 117 6.87 19.52 -4.49
CA ASP A 117 5.55 19.89 -4.00
C ASP A 117 5.64 21.20 -3.19
N LYS A 118 4.78 22.15 -3.51
CA LYS A 118 4.61 23.39 -2.74
C LYS A 118 3.74 23.20 -1.50
N ARG A 119 3.29 21.95 -1.22
CA ARG A 119 2.49 21.65 -0.03
C ARG A 119 3.35 21.77 1.23
N THR A 120 2.76 22.23 2.30
CA THR A 120 3.42 22.30 3.62
C THR A 120 3.07 21.05 4.41
N ARG A 121 4.09 20.40 4.99
CA ARG A 121 3.88 19.32 5.94
C ARG A 121 3.16 19.86 7.18
N GLY A 122 2.01 19.31 7.50
CA GLY A 122 1.25 19.63 8.71
C GLY A 122 1.75 18.89 9.94
N LYS A 123 1.47 19.41 11.13
CA LYS A 123 1.67 18.64 12.37
C LYS A 123 0.73 17.44 12.36
N LEU A 124 1.29 16.23 12.50
CA LEU A 124 0.55 14.98 12.56
C LEU A 124 0.58 14.43 13.98
N VAL A 125 -0.60 14.12 14.52
CA VAL A 125 -0.77 13.48 15.82
C VAL A 125 -1.18 12.03 15.58
N PHE A 126 -0.26 11.09 15.80
CA PHE A 126 -0.48 9.68 15.48
C PHE A 126 -1.71 9.09 16.16
N SER A 127 -1.98 9.43 17.42
CA SER A 127 -3.17 8.97 18.14
C SER A 127 -4.48 9.33 17.42
N LEU A 128 -4.56 10.56 16.89
CA LEU A 128 -5.74 11.01 16.13
C LEU A 128 -5.79 10.37 14.75
N PHE A 129 -4.65 10.26 14.09
CA PHE A 129 -4.54 9.61 12.79
C PHE A 129 -5.01 8.16 12.84
N PHE A 130 -4.50 7.35 13.79
CA PHE A 130 -4.89 5.94 13.89
C PHE A 130 -6.33 5.74 14.34
N LYS A 131 -6.88 6.66 15.14
CA LYS A 131 -8.30 6.65 15.45
C LYS A 131 -9.13 6.82 14.18
N SER A 132 -8.84 7.84 13.38
CA SER A 132 -9.52 8.09 12.10
C SER A 132 -9.35 6.94 11.11
N LEU A 133 -8.14 6.37 11.02
CA LEU A 133 -7.85 5.21 10.20
C LEU A 133 -8.71 4.00 10.61
N SER A 134 -8.79 3.68 11.89
CA SER A 134 -9.60 2.58 12.41
C SER A 134 -11.08 2.78 12.09
N GLU A 135 -11.60 4.01 12.27
CA GLU A 135 -12.99 4.33 11.96
C GLU A 135 -13.28 4.16 10.46
N SER A 136 -12.40 4.63 9.58
CA SER A 136 -12.59 4.53 8.13
C SER A 136 -12.53 3.09 7.61
N TRP A 137 -11.70 2.23 8.21
CA TRP A 137 -11.57 0.83 7.85
C TRP A 137 -12.57 -0.10 8.54
N SER A 138 -13.27 0.37 9.58
CA SER A 138 -14.14 -0.45 10.43
C SER A 138 -15.17 -1.25 9.63
N ARG A 139 -15.81 -0.64 8.63
CA ARG A 139 -16.84 -1.32 7.81
C ARG A 139 -16.27 -2.47 7.00
N ILE A 140 -15.11 -2.27 6.37
CA ILE A 140 -14.44 -3.28 5.52
C ILE A 140 -13.92 -4.42 6.38
N LEU A 141 -13.25 -4.09 7.48
CA LEU A 141 -12.67 -5.08 8.39
C LEU A 141 -13.75 -5.93 9.06
N ASN A 142 -14.85 -5.31 9.53
CA ASN A 142 -15.97 -6.02 10.12
C ASN A 142 -16.66 -6.98 9.12
N LYS A 143 -16.83 -6.58 7.84
CA LYS A 143 -17.38 -7.45 6.78
C LYS A 143 -16.51 -8.70 6.55
N LYS A 144 -15.21 -8.62 6.86
CA LYS A 144 -14.23 -9.71 6.67
C LYS A 144 -13.86 -10.44 7.97
N ASP A 145 -14.55 -10.15 9.06
CA ASP A 145 -14.28 -10.69 10.41
C ASP A 145 -12.81 -10.44 10.85
N ILE A 146 -12.28 -9.25 10.57
CA ILE A 146 -10.94 -8.85 10.95
C ILE A 146 -11.03 -7.82 12.08
N LYS A 147 -10.34 -8.10 13.19
CA LYS A 147 -10.19 -7.16 14.31
C LYS A 147 -8.98 -6.27 14.08
N ILE A 148 -9.13 -4.96 14.36
CA ILE A 148 -7.99 -4.04 14.42
C ILE A 148 -7.81 -3.55 15.85
N LYS A 149 -6.60 -3.73 16.38
CA LYS A 149 -6.23 -3.32 17.73
C LYS A 149 -5.18 -2.22 17.68
N ILE A 150 -5.47 -1.10 18.32
CA ILE A 150 -4.52 0.01 18.42
C ILE A 150 -4.10 0.16 19.89
N ILE A 151 -2.81 0.05 20.14
CA ILE A 151 -2.19 0.22 21.45
C ILE A 151 -1.39 1.53 21.40
N ASP A 152 -1.90 2.55 22.07
CA ASP A 152 -1.36 3.89 22.04
C ASP A 152 -0.65 4.24 23.36
N ASN A 153 0.65 3.98 23.39
CA ASN A 153 1.51 4.25 24.55
C ASN A 153 2.07 5.69 24.52
N ILE A 154 1.82 6.47 23.44
CA ILE A 154 2.35 7.82 23.26
C ILE A 154 1.32 8.93 23.49
N LYS A 155 0.09 8.59 23.86
CA LYS A 155 -1.04 9.52 23.96
C LYS A 155 -0.79 10.75 24.85
N LYS A 156 0.10 10.63 25.84
CA LYS A 156 0.42 11.70 26.79
C LYS A 156 1.71 12.45 26.43
N PHE A 157 2.37 12.07 25.34
CA PHE A 157 3.64 12.67 24.93
C PHE A 157 3.39 13.88 24.03
N ASP A 158 4.07 15.00 24.30
CA ASP A 158 4.07 16.17 23.41
C ASP A 158 5.30 16.11 22.49
N TYR A 159 5.04 15.90 21.22
CA TYR A 159 6.05 15.79 20.16
C TYR A 159 5.66 16.64 18.95
N ASP A 160 6.63 17.04 18.14
CA ASP A 160 6.42 17.65 16.83
C ASP A 160 6.90 16.68 15.73
N PHE A 161 5.94 16.11 15.04
CA PHE A 161 6.16 15.34 13.81
C PHE A 161 5.38 15.98 12.68
N ARG A 162 6.05 16.28 11.58
CA ARG A 162 5.44 16.94 10.43
C ARG A 162 5.52 16.06 9.21
N ALA A 163 4.37 15.68 8.69
CA ALA A 163 4.21 14.88 7.48
C ALA A 163 2.99 15.34 6.69
N PHE A 164 2.85 14.80 5.49
CA PHE A 164 1.57 14.82 4.82
C PHE A 164 0.70 13.69 5.37
N GLU A 165 -0.55 13.97 5.73
CA GLU A 165 -1.47 12.93 6.21
C GLU A 165 -1.67 11.83 5.17
N MET A 166 -1.63 12.20 3.88
CA MET A 166 -1.69 11.27 2.76
C MET A 166 -0.53 10.27 2.76
N ASP A 167 0.69 10.69 3.15
CA ASP A 167 1.85 9.81 3.25
C ASP A 167 1.57 8.69 4.26
N MET A 168 1.09 9.06 5.45
CA MET A 168 0.75 8.08 6.49
C MET A 168 -0.41 7.19 6.04
N SER A 169 -1.42 7.76 5.41
CA SER A 169 -2.53 6.98 4.84
C SER A 169 -2.04 5.99 3.78
N THR A 170 -1.09 6.36 2.94
CA THR A 170 -0.48 5.47 1.93
C THR A 170 0.21 4.29 2.59
N ILE A 171 1.03 4.52 3.63
CA ILE A 171 1.71 3.46 4.37
C ILE A 171 0.70 2.44 4.91
N PHE A 172 -0.24 2.91 5.73
CA PHE A 172 -1.12 2.00 6.48
C PHE A 172 -2.21 1.38 5.60
N THR A 173 -2.68 2.06 4.56
CA THR A 173 -3.58 1.46 3.57
C THR A 173 -2.92 0.28 2.84
N ASN A 174 -1.65 0.40 2.44
CA ASN A 174 -0.94 -0.71 1.80
C ASN A 174 -0.72 -1.88 2.77
N LEU A 175 -0.34 -1.61 4.01
CA LEU A 175 -0.15 -2.65 5.02
C LEU A 175 -1.48 -3.37 5.32
N ILE A 176 -2.58 -2.64 5.57
CA ILE A 176 -3.90 -3.22 5.85
C ILE A 176 -4.40 -4.05 4.67
N ASN A 177 -4.26 -3.56 3.42
CA ASN A 177 -4.64 -4.33 2.24
C ASN A 177 -3.83 -5.63 2.12
N ASN A 178 -2.53 -5.59 2.41
CA ASN A 178 -1.70 -6.79 2.39
C ASN A 178 -2.13 -7.79 3.47
N SER A 179 -2.49 -7.33 4.67
CA SER A 179 -3.03 -8.19 5.72
C SER A 179 -4.37 -8.81 5.32
N ILE A 180 -5.29 -8.03 4.73
CA ILE A 180 -6.57 -8.53 4.22
C ILE A 180 -6.34 -9.64 3.19
N ASP A 181 -5.42 -9.44 2.25
CA ASP A 181 -5.10 -10.43 1.22
C ASP A 181 -4.45 -11.69 1.84
N SER A 182 -3.60 -11.50 2.85
CA SER A 182 -2.99 -12.60 3.61
C SER A 182 -4.06 -13.47 4.28
N PHE A 183 -5.05 -12.85 4.91
CA PHE A 183 -6.17 -13.54 5.56
C PHE A 183 -7.08 -14.30 4.59
N ASN A 184 -7.25 -13.83 3.36
CA ASN A 184 -8.06 -14.52 2.36
C ASN A 184 -7.53 -15.93 2.02
N ASN A 185 -6.24 -16.17 2.27
CA ASN A 185 -5.57 -17.45 2.02
C ASN A 185 -5.52 -18.36 3.26
N LEU A 186 -6.01 -17.89 4.41
CA LEU A 186 -6.11 -18.68 5.63
C LEU A 186 -7.48 -19.36 5.72
N GLY A 187 -7.49 -20.64 6.15
CA GLY A 187 -8.73 -21.36 6.46
C GLY A 187 -9.57 -20.66 7.55
N LYS A 188 -10.84 -21.03 7.68
CA LYS A 188 -11.84 -20.38 8.56
C LYS A 188 -11.57 -20.47 10.08
N VAL A 189 -10.44 -20.99 10.54
CA VAL A 189 -10.25 -21.46 11.93
C VAL A 189 -9.59 -20.45 12.87
N GLN A 190 -9.01 -19.34 12.38
CA GLN A 190 -8.30 -18.39 13.26
C GLN A 190 -9.00 -17.03 13.31
N GLU A 191 -9.05 -16.43 14.53
CA GLU A 191 -9.36 -15.01 14.66
C GLU A 191 -8.35 -14.19 13.86
N ARG A 192 -8.85 -13.31 13.00
CA ARG A 192 -8.03 -12.44 12.17
C ARG A 192 -7.80 -11.14 12.92
N GLU A 193 -6.55 -10.82 13.18
CA GLU A 193 -6.20 -9.61 13.93
C GLU A 193 -5.08 -8.83 13.24
N ILE A 194 -5.26 -7.52 13.17
CA ILE A 194 -4.24 -6.53 12.84
C ILE A 194 -3.96 -5.75 14.13
N SER A 195 -2.71 -5.63 14.52
CA SER A 195 -2.28 -4.85 15.68
C SER A 195 -1.36 -3.71 15.27
N ILE A 196 -1.60 -2.54 15.82
CA ILE A 196 -0.76 -1.34 15.64
C ILE A 196 -0.41 -0.84 17.02
N GLU A 197 0.88 -0.89 17.37
CA GLU A 197 1.36 -0.42 18.65
C GLU A 197 2.27 0.79 18.47
N LEU A 198 2.00 1.86 19.22
CA LEU A 198 2.73 3.12 19.20
C LEU A 198 3.58 3.24 20.45
N ASN A 199 4.88 3.40 20.28
CA ASN A 199 5.83 3.62 21.35
C ASN A 199 6.69 4.86 21.07
N ILE A 200 7.33 5.39 22.10
CA ILE A 200 8.33 6.44 21.96
C ILE A 200 9.65 5.96 22.56
N ILE A 201 10.74 6.19 21.82
CA ILE A 201 12.09 5.80 22.24
C ILE A 201 12.91 7.05 22.47
N ASN A 202 13.49 7.11 23.68
CA ASN A 202 14.43 8.18 24.07
C ASN A 202 13.91 9.60 23.81
N GLU A 203 12.59 9.79 23.75
CA GLU A 203 11.91 11.06 23.43
C GLU A 203 12.29 11.66 22.06
N GLU A 204 13.00 10.93 21.20
CA GLU A 204 13.49 11.41 19.90
C GLU A 204 12.91 10.65 18.73
N LYS A 205 12.35 9.46 18.97
CA LYS A 205 11.80 8.59 17.92
C LYS A 205 10.46 8.02 18.33
N ILE A 206 9.52 8.03 17.41
CA ILE A 206 8.28 7.24 17.52
C ILE A 206 8.51 5.93 16.80
N GLU A 207 8.16 4.84 17.46
CA GLU A 207 8.08 3.50 16.89
C GLU A 207 6.63 3.10 16.69
N ILE A 208 6.35 2.53 15.54
CA ILE A 208 5.07 1.97 15.18
C ILE A 208 5.31 0.51 14.80
N LEU A 209 4.90 -0.38 15.67
CA LEU A 209 4.88 -1.81 15.40
C LEU A 209 3.55 -2.15 14.74
N TYR A 210 3.59 -2.52 13.47
CA TYR A 210 2.46 -3.06 12.75
C TYR A 210 2.61 -4.57 12.64
N SER A 211 1.58 -5.33 12.98
CA SER A 211 1.58 -6.79 12.87
C SER A 211 0.21 -7.32 12.47
N ASP A 212 0.19 -8.45 11.78
CA ASP A 212 -0.99 -9.27 11.53
C ASP A 212 -0.68 -10.74 11.82
N ASN A 213 -1.71 -11.52 12.09
CA ASN A 213 -1.61 -12.96 12.28
C ASN A 213 -2.01 -13.75 11.03
N GLY A 214 -1.71 -13.19 9.86
CA GLY A 214 -1.96 -13.81 8.56
C GLY A 214 -0.93 -14.87 8.17
N LYS A 215 -0.79 -15.11 6.87
CA LYS A 215 0.14 -16.10 6.30
C LYS A 215 1.63 -15.78 6.56
N GLY A 216 1.94 -14.51 6.82
CA GLY A 216 3.31 -14.05 6.92
C GLY A 216 3.98 -13.79 5.56
N LEU A 217 5.29 -13.59 5.59
CA LEU A 217 6.09 -13.36 4.41
C LEU A 217 6.21 -14.64 3.58
N ASP A 218 6.01 -14.52 2.28
CA ASP A 218 6.11 -15.67 1.37
C ASP A 218 7.58 -16.04 1.13
N SER A 219 7.86 -17.33 1.10
CA SER A 219 9.20 -17.89 0.87
C SER A 219 9.76 -17.64 -0.54
N ILE A 220 8.98 -17.10 -1.45
CA ILE A 220 9.42 -16.67 -2.79
C ILE A 220 10.43 -15.51 -2.70
N PHE A 221 10.40 -14.72 -1.62
CA PHE A 221 11.40 -13.68 -1.40
C PHE A 221 12.69 -14.31 -0.90
N GLY A 222 13.77 -14.12 -1.67
CA GLY A 222 15.10 -14.64 -1.32
C GLY A 222 15.65 -13.99 -0.05
N GLU A 223 15.55 -12.67 0.01
CA GLU A 223 15.78 -11.85 1.21
C GLU A 223 14.48 -11.16 1.59
N LYS A 224 14.22 -10.93 2.89
CA LYS A 224 12.97 -10.31 3.34
C LYS A 224 12.82 -8.87 2.81
N GLU A 225 13.92 -8.19 2.57
CA GLU A 225 13.97 -6.85 1.98
C GLU A 225 13.52 -6.81 0.52
N ASP A 226 13.52 -7.95 -0.19
CA ASP A 226 13.06 -8.02 -1.58
C ASP A 226 11.60 -7.60 -1.77
N ILE A 227 10.77 -7.65 -0.70
CA ILE A 227 9.39 -7.14 -0.76
C ILE A 227 9.30 -5.66 -1.04
N PHE A 228 10.36 -4.90 -0.77
CA PHE A 228 10.42 -3.46 -1.04
C PHE A 228 10.87 -3.13 -2.47
N LEU A 229 11.24 -4.13 -3.26
CA LEU A 229 11.55 -3.93 -4.68
C LEU A 229 10.26 -3.66 -5.47
N PRO A 230 10.27 -2.72 -6.42
CA PRO A 230 9.09 -2.43 -7.23
C PRO A 230 8.75 -3.63 -8.13
N PHE A 231 7.46 -3.78 -8.41
CA PHE A 231 6.90 -4.86 -9.25
C PHE A 231 7.14 -6.28 -8.72
N THR A 232 7.41 -6.41 -7.42
CA THR A 232 7.61 -7.69 -6.77
C THR A 232 6.34 -8.09 -6.02
N THR A 233 5.77 -9.24 -6.38
CA THR A 233 4.53 -9.77 -5.77
C THR A 233 4.60 -11.28 -5.63
N SER A 234 4.12 -11.79 -4.49
CA SER A 234 3.88 -13.22 -4.28
C SER A 234 2.42 -13.62 -4.52
N LYS A 235 1.55 -12.63 -4.82
CA LYS A 235 0.13 -12.88 -5.00
C LYS A 235 -0.13 -13.57 -6.33
N LYS A 236 -0.91 -14.67 -6.30
CA LYS A 236 -1.28 -15.43 -7.50
C LYS A 236 -2.78 -15.67 -7.53
N ASP A 237 -3.36 -15.65 -8.72
CA ASP A 237 -4.73 -16.05 -8.94
C ASP A 237 -4.88 -17.60 -8.83
N ARG A 238 -6.12 -18.09 -8.95
CA ARG A 238 -6.40 -19.53 -8.93
C ARG A 238 -5.75 -20.31 -10.10
N LYS A 239 -5.28 -19.61 -11.12
CA LYS A 239 -4.60 -20.18 -12.30
C LYS A 239 -3.07 -20.11 -12.18
N GLY A 240 -2.55 -19.52 -11.09
CA GLY A 240 -1.13 -19.35 -10.85
C GLY A 240 -0.50 -18.10 -11.48
N ASN A 241 -1.30 -17.21 -12.10
CA ASN A 241 -0.77 -15.95 -12.64
C ASN A 241 -0.54 -14.95 -11.50
N GLU A 242 0.52 -14.16 -11.61
CA GLU A 242 0.77 -13.07 -10.66
C GLU A 242 -0.36 -12.04 -10.72
N ILE A 243 -0.88 -11.65 -9.56
CA ILE A 243 -1.89 -10.61 -9.40
C ILE A 243 -1.37 -9.49 -8.51
N GLY A 244 -1.90 -8.28 -8.76
CA GLY A 244 -1.45 -7.07 -8.08
C GLY A 244 -0.26 -6.41 -8.77
N THR A 245 -0.03 -5.15 -8.41
CA THR A 245 1.00 -4.30 -9.06
C THR A 245 2.42 -4.57 -8.57
N GLY A 246 2.59 -5.23 -7.42
CA GLY A 246 3.88 -5.39 -6.76
C GLY A 246 4.51 -4.07 -6.30
N LEU A 247 3.71 -3.01 -6.15
CA LEU A 247 4.19 -1.66 -5.82
C LEU A 247 3.88 -1.24 -4.38
N GLY A 248 2.98 -1.96 -3.69
CA GLY A 248 2.49 -1.55 -2.37
C GLY A 248 3.59 -1.38 -1.33
N MET A 249 4.46 -2.38 -1.17
CA MET A 249 5.55 -2.32 -0.18
C MET A 249 6.68 -1.39 -0.62
N TYR A 250 6.94 -1.28 -1.93
CA TYR A 250 7.85 -0.28 -2.46
C TYR A 250 7.39 1.15 -2.09
N LEU A 251 6.10 1.47 -2.24
CA LEU A 251 5.52 2.75 -1.83
C LEU A 251 5.63 2.97 -0.33
N VAL A 252 5.37 1.95 0.47
CA VAL A 252 5.55 2.02 1.94
C VAL A 252 6.97 2.43 2.28
N LYS A 253 7.97 1.76 1.71
CA LYS A 253 9.39 2.07 1.94
C LYS A 253 9.75 3.49 1.48
N SER A 254 9.35 3.86 0.25
CA SER A 254 9.64 5.17 -0.32
C SER A 254 9.06 6.31 0.52
N VAL A 255 7.80 6.19 0.96
CA VAL A 255 7.16 7.22 1.79
C VAL A 255 7.80 7.34 3.16
N ILE A 256 8.22 6.21 3.76
CA ILE A 256 8.93 6.21 5.05
C ILE A 256 10.28 6.92 4.90
N ASP A 257 11.03 6.61 3.85
CA ASP A 257 12.33 7.25 3.56
C ASP A 257 12.17 8.76 3.32
N ASP A 258 11.14 9.20 2.57
CA ASP A 258 10.82 10.60 2.33
C ASP A 258 10.48 11.39 3.61
N ASN A 259 10.04 10.68 4.64
CA ASN A 259 9.76 11.23 5.96
C ASN A 259 10.92 11.01 6.96
N ASN A 260 12.11 10.66 6.47
CA ASN A 260 13.32 10.35 7.24
C ASN A 260 13.11 9.24 8.29
N GLY A 261 12.18 8.33 8.01
CA GLY A 261 11.90 7.17 8.82
C GLY A 261 12.76 5.97 8.43
N ASN A 262 12.56 4.87 9.15
CA ASN A 262 13.10 3.57 8.82
C ASN A 262 12.00 2.51 8.95
N ILE A 263 12.09 1.45 8.16
CA ILE A 263 11.23 0.28 8.26
C ILE A 263 12.09 -0.98 8.31
N GLU A 264 11.76 -1.86 9.24
CA GLU A 264 12.42 -3.14 9.44
C GLU A 264 11.36 -4.25 9.47
N ILE A 265 11.63 -5.36 8.74
CA ILE A 265 10.77 -6.54 8.78
C ILE A 265 11.22 -7.41 9.94
N LEU A 266 10.30 -7.65 10.86
CA LEU A 266 10.51 -8.54 11.98
C LEU A 266 10.15 -9.99 11.59
N GLU A 267 10.65 -10.93 12.36
CA GLU A 267 10.33 -12.36 12.22
C GLU A 267 9.41 -12.77 13.38
N PRO A 268 8.09 -12.57 13.26
CA PRO A 268 7.15 -13.04 14.26
C PRO A 268 7.02 -14.57 14.19
N ASN A 269 6.54 -15.18 15.27
CA ASN A 269 6.23 -16.61 15.29
C ASN A 269 5.09 -16.96 14.31
N GLU A 270 4.17 -16.03 14.11
CA GLU A 270 3.02 -16.14 13.19
C GLU A 270 2.76 -14.79 12.51
N GLY A 271 2.33 -14.83 11.23
CA GLY A 271 1.91 -13.67 10.49
C GLY A 271 3.06 -12.78 9.98
N PHE A 272 2.77 -11.51 9.78
CA PHE A 272 3.71 -10.51 9.27
C PHE A 272 3.86 -9.36 10.26
N SER A 273 5.09 -8.88 10.44
CA SER A 273 5.36 -7.74 11.32
C SER A 273 6.43 -6.83 10.75
N VAL A 274 6.20 -5.51 10.90
CA VAL A 274 7.18 -4.48 10.57
C VAL A 274 7.28 -3.46 11.69
N LEU A 275 8.49 -3.00 11.95
CA LEU A 275 8.79 -1.91 12.84
C LEU A 275 9.10 -0.66 12.01
N ILE A 276 8.30 0.37 12.15
CA ILE A 276 8.46 1.66 11.49
C ILE A 276 8.92 2.68 12.53
N THR A 277 9.96 3.43 12.23
CA THR A 277 10.45 4.48 13.13
C THR A 277 10.47 5.81 12.42
N PHE A 278 10.04 6.87 13.11
CA PHE A 278 10.15 8.25 12.65
C PHE A 278 10.86 9.11 13.68
N PRO A 279 11.79 9.99 13.25
CA PRO A 279 12.39 10.98 14.15
C PRO A 279 11.32 12.02 14.53
N VAL A 280 11.29 12.39 15.80
CA VAL A 280 10.41 13.44 16.31
C VAL A 280 11.21 14.45 17.12
N ARG A 281 10.67 15.65 17.28
CA ARG A 281 11.26 16.66 18.16
C ARG A 281 10.40 16.76 19.42
N LYS A 282 11.04 16.77 20.55
CA LYS A 282 10.37 17.13 21.81
C LYS A 282 9.94 18.59 21.72
N LYS A 283 8.75 18.87 22.16
CA LYS A 283 8.23 20.23 22.26
C LYS A 283 8.51 20.83 23.61
#